data_19a1b14990dbeeb47c92f7636d2d568b
#
_entry.id   19a1b14990dbeeb47c92f7636d2d568b
#
_cell.length_a   1.000
_cell.length_b   1.000
_cell.length_c   1.000
_cell.angle_alpha   90.00
_cell.angle_beta   90.00
_cell.angle_gamma   90.00
#
_symmetry.space_group_name_H-M   'P 1'
#
loop_
_entity.id
_entity.type
_entity.pdbx_description
1 polymer ?
#
loop_
_entity_poly.entity_id
_entity_poly.type
_entity_poly.pdbx_seq_one_letter_code
_entity_poly.pdbx_strand_id
1 'polypeptide(L)'
;MPGVYKKLTKRTWLWLLLAGGVTLAAALLVAVLLSIPIRSHTLKERVVALLSDQLESEVTIERLEGRVYPRVGVSGGGVVIRHKGRTDVPPLITIDEFEIRGSLRDLLRHPRRVAQVRLKGLEVKIPPGDDDRAAGGGGRAVQDASQVQERTRKLEQVIIERFEAPDTVITLIPRRAGKRPKVFTVHHLVMDRLGINQTIPYIATLTNPVPTGEVEASGTFGPWDVASPARTPVTGNYSFAAVNLDTIDGLAGTLSSVGNFSGPLNRIQVQGTTETPNFQIDVGGAPVPLSTRFTAIVDGSDGDTYLQQVDAKVLESELSASGAVIGFEGVPGRQIEVDVKMDNGRIEDLLRLAVASDKPILLGAARLQAKLVIPPEKKKVLDKMNIQGEFSLTKGTFTDPTVQTKLVGLSRRGQGIQRNEPVGEVLSNFKGRFVVQNGVASFQRLTFSVPGAAVELAGQYGLRSETLDFRGKLKLQATLSQLAGGGAKGFFLKVFDPFFRKPGAGMVLPIKIAGSRKAPKFGLDMF
;
A
#
# COMPACT_ATOMS: atom_id res chain seq x y z
N MET A 1 -18.43 0.66 -24.06
CA MET A 1 -18.05 1.01 -22.67
C MET A 1 -17.90 2.51 -22.61
N PRO A 2 -18.74 3.27 -21.90
CA PRO A 2 -18.66 4.72 -21.85
C PRO A 2 -17.59 5.12 -20.83
N GLY A 3 -16.65 5.95 -21.29
CA GLY A 3 -15.58 6.49 -20.47
C GLY A 3 -16.12 7.40 -19.38
N VAL A 4 -15.89 7.03 -18.14
CA VAL A 4 -16.12 7.87 -16.96
C VAL A 4 -14.98 8.89 -16.90
N TYR A 5 -15.20 10.08 -17.44
CA TYR A 5 -14.35 11.23 -17.14
C TYR A 5 -14.56 11.60 -15.65
N LYS A 6 -13.69 11.09 -14.77
CA LYS A 6 -13.60 11.55 -13.38
C LYS A 6 -13.20 13.03 -13.39
N LYS A 7 -14.09 13.92 -12.98
CA LYS A 7 -13.75 15.33 -12.68
C LYS A 7 -12.65 15.32 -11.63
N LEU A 8 -11.50 15.86 -11.97
CA LEU A 8 -10.36 16.10 -11.08
C LEU A 8 -10.85 16.86 -9.84
N THR A 9 -10.81 16.21 -8.69
CA THR A 9 -11.17 16.87 -7.43
C THR A 9 -10.10 17.87 -7.05
N LYS A 10 -10.51 19.02 -6.50
CA LYS A 10 -9.64 20.15 -6.04
C LYS A 10 -8.56 19.75 -5.03
N ARG A 11 -8.58 18.51 -4.53
CA ARG A 11 -7.61 17.93 -3.61
C ARG A 11 -6.26 17.62 -4.28
N THR A 12 -6.27 17.33 -5.58
CA THR A 12 -5.05 17.12 -6.39
C THR A 12 -4.28 18.41 -6.59
N TRP A 13 -4.98 19.52 -6.67
CA TRP A 13 -4.39 20.87 -6.76
C TRP A 13 -3.55 21.24 -5.52
N LEU A 14 -3.93 20.75 -4.35
CA LEU A 14 -3.27 21.10 -3.08
C LEU A 14 -1.88 20.48 -2.93
N TRP A 15 -1.67 19.24 -3.37
CA TRP A 15 -0.36 18.60 -3.35
C TRP A 15 0.63 19.23 -4.34
N LEU A 16 0.10 19.64 -5.47
CA LEU A 16 0.88 20.24 -6.56
C LEU A 16 1.16 21.73 -6.31
N LEU A 17 0.27 22.39 -5.62
CA LEU A 17 0.50 23.75 -5.09
C LEU A 17 1.58 23.76 -4.01
N LEU A 18 1.87 22.64 -3.37
CA LEU A 18 2.84 22.58 -2.28
C LEU A 18 4.28 22.50 -2.74
N ALA A 19 4.65 21.52 -3.54
CA ALA A 19 5.99 21.49 -4.12
C ALA A 19 6.19 22.74 -4.99
N GLY A 20 5.19 23.10 -5.80
CA GLY A 20 5.18 24.31 -6.59
C GLY A 20 4.99 25.60 -5.77
N GLY A 21 4.19 25.57 -4.72
CA GLY A 21 3.94 26.74 -3.88
C GLY A 21 5.14 27.15 -3.05
N VAL A 22 5.91 26.21 -2.51
CA VAL A 22 7.16 26.50 -1.79
C VAL A 22 8.23 27.02 -2.76
N THR A 23 8.36 26.39 -3.93
CA THR A 23 9.29 26.85 -4.97
C THR A 23 8.82 28.15 -5.57
N LEU A 24 7.51 28.33 -5.77
CA LEU A 24 6.90 29.56 -6.24
C LEU A 24 7.04 30.70 -5.21
N ALA A 25 6.80 30.44 -3.93
CA ALA A 25 6.95 31.40 -2.86
C ALA A 25 8.43 31.83 -2.69
N ALA A 26 9.37 30.88 -2.79
CA ALA A 26 10.79 31.20 -2.78
C ALA A 26 11.21 32.02 -4.02
N ALA A 27 10.75 31.65 -5.21
CA ALA A 27 11.04 32.38 -6.44
C ALA A 27 10.39 33.78 -6.45
N LEU A 28 9.16 33.92 -5.94
CA LEU A 28 8.48 35.19 -5.75
C LEU A 28 9.17 36.08 -4.71
N LEU A 29 9.55 35.51 -3.55
CA LEU A 29 10.33 36.21 -2.54
C LEU A 29 11.61 36.78 -3.15
N VAL A 30 12.32 36.00 -3.93
CA VAL A 30 13.52 36.39 -4.63
C VAL A 30 13.22 37.48 -5.69
N ALA A 31 12.19 37.32 -6.52
CA ALA A 31 11.81 38.28 -7.55
C ALA A 31 11.42 39.63 -6.95
N VAL A 32 10.72 39.64 -5.82
CA VAL A 32 10.32 40.82 -5.07
C VAL A 32 11.53 41.52 -4.45
N LEU A 33 12.40 40.75 -3.77
CA LEU A 33 13.62 41.30 -3.16
C LEU A 33 14.56 41.94 -4.19
N LEU A 34 14.62 41.35 -5.41
CA LEU A 34 15.42 41.89 -6.51
C LEU A 34 14.80 43.16 -7.16
N SER A 35 13.54 43.43 -6.92
CA SER A 35 12.83 44.59 -7.48
C SER A 35 12.93 45.85 -6.62
N ILE A 36 13.48 45.79 -5.40
CA ILE A 36 13.50 46.87 -4.41
C ILE A 36 14.91 47.42 -4.23
N PRO A 37 15.11 48.76 -4.29
CA PRO A 37 16.40 49.36 -3.98
C PRO A 37 16.75 49.22 -2.49
N ILE A 38 17.93 48.68 -2.19
CA ILE A 38 18.40 48.16 -0.87
C ILE A 38 18.57 49.26 0.21
N ARG A 39 18.32 50.51 -0.10
CA ARG A 39 18.65 51.67 0.78
C ARG A 39 17.49 52.27 1.57
N SER A 40 16.34 51.61 1.76
CA SER A 40 15.22 52.22 2.47
C SER A 40 14.84 51.53 3.75
N HIS A 41 14.57 52.27 4.81
CA HIS A 41 13.96 51.82 6.07
C HIS A 41 12.60 51.11 5.85
N THR A 42 12.01 51.27 4.69
CA THR A 42 10.73 50.69 4.26
C THR A 42 10.87 49.38 3.47
N LEU A 43 12.07 48.79 3.41
CA LEU A 43 12.30 47.54 2.63
C LEU A 43 11.38 46.42 3.10
N LYS A 44 11.30 46.19 4.40
CA LYS A 44 10.45 45.18 5.00
C LYS A 44 8.97 45.36 4.66
N GLU A 45 8.44 46.59 4.82
CA GLU A 45 7.03 46.88 4.57
C GLU A 45 6.67 46.71 3.09
N ARG A 46 7.54 47.12 2.18
CA ARG A 46 7.34 46.92 0.73
C ARG A 46 7.40 45.47 0.32
N VAL A 47 8.34 44.69 0.88
CA VAL A 47 8.43 43.23 0.65
C VAL A 47 7.17 42.53 1.13
N VAL A 48 6.72 42.83 2.35
CA VAL A 48 5.49 42.29 2.93
C VAL A 48 4.28 42.65 2.07
N ALA A 49 4.12 43.89 1.68
CA ALA A 49 3.00 44.36 0.86
C ALA A 49 2.95 43.63 -0.51
N LEU A 50 4.10 43.56 -1.20
CA LEU A 50 4.20 42.90 -2.51
C LEU A 50 3.96 41.40 -2.43
N LEU A 51 4.49 40.72 -1.39
CA LEU A 51 4.24 39.30 -1.18
C LEU A 51 2.78 39.02 -0.82
N SER A 52 2.19 39.87 0.03
CA SER A 52 0.78 39.74 0.41
C SER A 52 -0.17 39.94 -0.79
N ASP A 53 0.15 40.88 -1.68
CA ASP A 53 -0.61 41.09 -2.91
C ASP A 53 -0.45 39.94 -3.92
N GLN A 54 0.78 39.50 -4.15
CA GLN A 54 1.05 38.44 -5.12
C GLN A 54 0.58 37.05 -4.67
N LEU A 55 0.62 36.76 -3.37
CA LEU A 55 0.17 35.49 -2.80
C LEU A 55 -1.32 35.49 -2.44
N GLU A 56 -2.00 36.65 -2.54
CA GLU A 56 -3.38 36.86 -2.07
C GLU A 56 -3.57 36.36 -0.61
N SER A 57 -2.50 36.53 0.20
CA SER A 57 -2.36 35.99 1.55
C SER A 57 -1.81 37.09 2.47
N GLU A 58 -2.07 36.95 3.76
CA GLU A 58 -1.46 37.81 4.75
C GLU A 58 -0.03 37.30 5.04
N VAL A 59 0.97 38.13 4.71
CA VAL A 59 2.38 37.80 4.93
C VAL A 59 2.93 38.68 6.04
N THR A 60 3.57 38.08 7.02
CA THR A 60 4.34 38.78 8.05
C THR A 60 5.78 38.29 8.04
N ILE A 61 6.72 39.20 8.29
CA ILE A 61 8.16 38.92 8.40
C ILE A 61 8.65 39.63 9.66
N GLU A 62 9.24 38.90 10.60
CA GLU A 62 9.73 39.50 11.83
C GLU A 62 11.03 40.27 11.59
N ARG A 63 12.01 39.64 10.97
CA ARG A 63 13.34 40.20 10.72
C ARG A 63 13.67 40.11 9.24
N LEU A 64 14.20 41.20 8.70
CA LEU A 64 14.70 41.29 7.34
C LEU A 64 15.95 42.15 7.30
N GLU A 65 17.06 41.62 6.88
CA GLU A 65 18.37 42.25 6.81
C GLU A 65 18.95 42.12 5.40
N GLY A 66 19.33 43.23 4.82
CA GLY A 66 20.03 43.29 3.52
C GLY A 66 21.53 43.47 3.70
N ARG A 67 22.34 42.70 3.02
CA ARG A 67 23.79 42.81 2.97
C ARG A 67 24.26 43.05 1.53
N VAL A 68 25.11 44.05 1.34
CA VAL A 68 25.59 44.43 0.01
C VAL A 68 27.03 44.00 -0.22
N TYR A 69 27.85 43.95 0.80
CA TYR A 69 29.28 43.63 0.72
C TYR A 69 29.67 42.58 1.76
N PRO A 70 30.58 41.61 1.44
CA PRO A 70 31.26 41.36 0.16
C PRO A 70 30.39 40.66 -0.90
N ARG A 71 29.25 40.09 -0.50
CA ARG A 71 28.26 39.47 -1.41
C ARG A 71 26.89 40.03 -1.12
N VAL A 72 26.10 40.23 -2.16
CA VAL A 72 24.73 40.65 -2.03
C VAL A 72 23.92 39.51 -1.43
N GLY A 73 23.21 39.79 -0.38
CA GLY A 73 22.36 38.81 0.25
C GLY A 73 21.24 39.47 1.04
N VAL A 74 20.19 38.69 1.25
CA VAL A 74 19.09 39.04 2.13
C VAL A 74 18.88 37.88 3.08
N SER A 75 18.83 38.15 4.36
CA SER A 75 18.53 37.17 5.38
C SER A 75 17.40 37.68 6.27
N GLY A 76 16.69 36.79 6.86
CA GLY A 76 15.60 37.14 7.76
C GLY A 76 15.02 35.92 8.45
N GLY A 77 13.95 36.17 9.19
CA GLY A 77 13.26 35.07 9.88
C GLY A 77 11.89 35.49 10.39
N GLY A 78 11.17 34.50 10.89
CA GLY A 78 9.80 34.67 11.34
C GLY A 78 8.84 34.99 10.19
N VAL A 79 8.99 34.33 9.04
CA VAL A 79 8.04 34.50 7.93
C VAL A 79 6.81 33.64 8.22
N VAL A 80 5.64 34.27 8.21
CA VAL A 80 4.36 33.59 8.38
C VAL A 80 3.42 34.01 7.26
N ILE A 81 2.88 33.03 6.56
CA ILE A 81 1.90 33.22 5.48
C ILE A 81 0.56 32.60 5.92
N ARG A 82 -0.47 33.43 6.00
CA ARG A 82 -1.84 33.09 6.39
C ARG A 82 -2.81 33.29 5.26
N HIS A 83 -3.88 32.52 5.25
CA HIS A 83 -5.02 32.81 4.37
C HIS A 83 -5.61 34.20 4.72
N LYS A 84 -5.82 35.02 3.69
CA LYS A 84 -6.35 36.39 3.87
C LYS A 84 -7.72 36.34 4.58
N GLY A 85 -7.82 37.06 5.70
CA GLY A 85 -9.05 37.12 6.50
C GLY A 85 -9.39 35.89 7.36
N ARG A 86 -8.48 34.92 7.47
CA ARG A 86 -8.70 33.71 8.28
C ARG A 86 -7.69 33.64 9.43
N THR A 87 -8.15 33.96 10.64
CA THR A 87 -7.37 33.82 11.90
C THR A 87 -7.70 32.55 12.67
N ASP A 88 -8.77 31.88 12.28
CA ASP A 88 -9.31 30.66 12.88
C ASP A 88 -8.58 29.38 12.44
N VAL A 89 -7.71 29.46 11.44
CA VAL A 89 -6.91 28.35 10.93
C VAL A 89 -5.42 28.59 11.15
N PRO A 90 -4.60 27.54 11.35
CA PRO A 90 -3.16 27.69 11.48
C PRO A 90 -2.55 28.29 10.21
N PRO A 91 -1.37 28.96 10.31
CA PRO A 91 -0.66 29.47 9.14
C PRO A 91 -0.46 28.39 8.08
N LEU A 92 -0.53 28.77 6.81
CA LEU A 92 -0.25 27.87 5.69
C LEU A 92 1.22 27.50 5.59
N ILE A 93 2.08 28.53 5.75
CA ILE A 93 3.54 28.38 5.66
C ILE A 93 4.16 29.18 6.78
N THR A 94 5.13 28.59 7.47
CA THR A 94 6.04 29.28 8.38
C THR A 94 7.48 28.97 8.00
N ILE A 95 8.36 29.94 8.12
CA ILE A 95 9.80 29.80 7.87
C ILE A 95 10.53 30.46 9.03
N ASP A 96 11.31 29.69 9.78
CA ASP A 96 12.05 30.22 10.92
C ASP A 96 13.16 31.16 10.48
N GLU A 97 13.97 30.72 9.52
CA GLU A 97 15.09 31.48 8.97
C GLU A 97 15.18 31.29 7.46
N PHE A 98 15.48 32.34 6.74
CA PHE A 98 15.81 32.28 5.33
C PHE A 98 17.07 33.06 5.00
N GLU A 99 17.80 32.56 4.03
CA GLU A 99 19.00 33.21 3.51
C GLU A 99 19.00 33.13 2.00
N ILE A 100 19.15 34.30 1.35
CA ILE A 100 19.25 34.44 -0.10
C ILE A 100 20.58 35.08 -0.41
N ARG A 101 21.41 34.43 -1.21
CA ARG A 101 22.74 34.89 -1.63
C ARG A 101 22.79 35.05 -3.14
N GLY A 102 23.41 36.15 -3.60
CA GLY A 102 23.60 36.40 -4.99
C GLY A 102 24.85 37.26 -5.28
N SER A 103 25.12 37.53 -6.53
CA SER A 103 26.08 38.53 -6.97
C SER A 103 25.37 39.63 -7.72
N LEU A 104 25.84 40.88 -7.59
CA LEU A 104 25.29 42.04 -8.34
C LEU A 104 25.28 41.77 -9.85
N ARG A 105 26.33 41.11 -10.37
CA ARG A 105 26.46 40.79 -11.78
C ARG A 105 25.36 39.85 -12.27
N ASP A 106 25.03 38.83 -11.49
CA ASP A 106 24.06 37.81 -11.84
C ASP A 106 22.62 38.32 -11.69
N LEU A 107 22.40 39.24 -10.77
CA LEU A 107 21.12 39.91 -10.58
C LEU A 107 20.77 40.89 -11.71
N LEU A 108 21.78 41.45 -12.40
CA LEU A 108 21.61 42.37 -13.52
C LEU A 108 21.48 41.65 -14.87
N ARG A 109 21.74 40.35 -14.93
CA ARG A 109 21.59 39.54 -16.14
C ARG A 109 20.14 39.15 -16.38
N HIS A 110 19.83 38.76 -17.61
CA HIS A 110 18.55 38.12 -17.97
C HIS A 110 18.83 36.71 -18.53
N PRO A 111 18.24 35.64 -17.95
CA PRO A 111 17.45 35.60 -16.71
C PRO A 111 18.29 35.94 -15.47
N ARG A 112 17.65 36.53 -14.46
CA ARG A 112 18.29 36.87 -13.17
C ARG A 112 18.69 35.61 -12.46
N ARG A 113 19.92 35.54 -11.95
CA ARG A 113 20.43 34.37 -11.25
C ARG A 113 20.66 34.66 -9.77
N VAL A 114 20.13 33.80 -8.92
CA VAL A 114 20.36 33.79 -7.48
C VAL A 114 21.23 32.63 -7.14
N ALA A 115 22.37 32.87 -6.50
CA ALA A 115 23.35 31.81 -6.26
C ALA A 115 22.81 30.72 -5.29
N GLN A 116 22.16 31.16 -4.22
CA GLN A 116 21.62 30.23 -3.21
C GLN A 116 20.40 30.80 -2.50
N VAL A 117 19.42 29.93 -2.26
CA VAL A 117 18.30 30.16 -1.35
C VAL A 117 18.29 29.02 -0.34
N ARG A 118 18.32 29.35 0.94
CA ARG A 118 18.24 28.41 2.04
C ARG A 118 17.08 28.77 2.94
N LEU A 119 16.18 27.81 3.19
CA LEU A 119 15.04 27.95 4.10
C LEU A 119 15.21 26.95 5.24
N LYS A 120 15.28 27.41 6.48
CA LYS A 120 15.40 26.56 7.66
C LYS A 120 14.12 26.63 8.49
N GLY A 121 13.69 25.47 9.02
CA GLY A 121 12.44 25.37 9.78
C GLY A 121 11.21 25.70 8.91
N LEU A 122 11.20 25.24 7.67
CA LEU A 122 10.04 25.39 6.79
C LEU A 122 8.93 24.46 7.24
N GLU A 123 7.82 25.04 7.73
CA GLU A 123 6.60 24.28 7.97
C GLU A 123 5.54 24.62 6.93
N VAL A 124 4.93 23.61 6.37
CA VAL A 124 3.83 23.75 5.42
C VAL A 124 2.62 22.98 5.94
N LYS A 125 1.53 23.69 6.22
CA LYS A 125 0.28 23.12 6.69
C LYS A 125 -0.78 23.19 5.61
N ILE A 126 -1.25 22.03 5.18
CA ILE A 126 -2.25 21.91 4.12
C ILE A 126 -3.61 21.71 4.77
N PRO A 127 -4.50 22.72 4.66
CA PRO A 127 -5.87 22.57 5.14
C PRO A 127 -6.68 21.61 4.25
N PRO A 128 -7.76 21.02 4.77
CA PRO A 128 -8.71 20.28 3.94
C PRO A 128 -9.37 21.23 2.92
N GLY A 129 -9.49 20.80 1.64
CA GLY A 129 -10.12 21.62 0.60
C GLY A 129 -11.60 21.90 0.90
N ASP A 130 -12.06 23.13 0.63
CA ASP A 130 -13.48 23.54 0.69
C ASP A 130 -14.16 23.20 -0.65
N ASP A 131 -14.98 22.14 -0.71
CA ASP A 131 -15.65 21.71 -1.95
C ASP A 131 -16.99 22.44 -2.25
N ASP A 132 -17.56 23.20 -1.31
CA ASP A 132 -18.97 23.62 -1.41
C ASP A 132 -19.23 25.12 -1.68
N ARG A 133 -18.24 25.97 -1.96
CA ARG A 133 -18.48 27.41 -2.15
C ARG A 133 -18.21 28.02 -3.53
N ALA A 134 -17.91 27.21 -4.55
CA ALA A 134 -17.57 27.71 -5.90
C ALA A 134 -18.57 27.36 -7.01
N ALA A 135 -19.83 27.12 -6.69
CA ALA A 135 -20.89 26.89 -7.68
C ALA A 135 -21.61 28.20 -8.15
N GLY A 136 -21.05 29.36 -7.88
CA GLY A 136 -21.69 30.63 -8.26
C GLY A 136 -20.70 31.69 -8.70
N GLY A 137 -20.17 31.64 -9.92
CA GLY A 137 -19.33 32.74 -10.39
C GLY A 137 -18.73 32.54 -11.78
N GLY A 138 -19.56 32.59 -12.83
CA GLY A 138 -19.12 32.49 -14.24
C GLY A 138 -18.38 33.73 -14.79
N GLY A 139 -17.90 34.66 -13.96
CA GLY A 139 -17.24 35.88 -14.42
C GLY A 139 -15.74 36.01 -14.07
N ARG A 140 -15.18 35.11 -13.23
CA ARG A 140 -13.78 35.22 -12.78
C ARG A 140 -12.74 34.46 -13.62
N ALA A 141 -13.15 33.53 -14.46
CA ALA A 141 -12.23 32.63 -15.16
C ALA A 141 -11.33 33.30 -16.22
N VAL A 142 -11.74 34.42 -16.81
CA VAL A 142 -10.96 35.11 -17.87
C VAL A 142 -9.95 36.10 -17.30
N GLN A 143 -10.23 36.74 -16.16
CA GLN A 143 -9.26 37.61 -15.48
C GLN A 143 -8.13 36.80 -14.81
N ASP A 144 -8.41 35.58 -14.35
CA ASP A 144 -7.38 34.71 -13.75
C ASP A 144 -6.33 34.24 -14.77
N ALA A 145 -6.70 33.97 -16.03
CA ALA A 145 -5.76 33.48 -17.04
C ALA A 145 -4.67 34.49 -17.43
N SER A 146 -5.02 35.76 -17.57
CA SER A 146 -4.06 36.81 -17.91
C SER A 146 -3.11 37.15 -16.74
N GLN A 147 -3.60 37.10 -15.51
CA GLN A 147 -2.77 37.26 -14.31
C GLN A 147 -1.82 36.09 -14.10
N VAL A 148 -2.28 34.86 -14.35
CA VAL A 148 -1.44 33.65 -14.32
C VAL A 148 -0.31 33.75 -15.37
N GLN A 149 -0.62 34.22 -16.59
CA GLN A 149 0.40 34.41 -17.64
C GLN A 149 1.43 35.46 -17.27
N GLU A 150 1.01 36.58 -16.71
CA GLU A 150 1.94 37.64 -16.29
C GLU A 150 2.83 37.23 -15.12
N ARG A 151 2.25 36.51 -14.15
CA ARG A 151 3.02 35.90 -13.03
C ARG A 151 4.04 34.88 -13.55
N THR A 152 3.63 34.00 -14.44
CA THR A 152 4.51 33.01 -15.08
C THR A 152 5.68 33.69 -15.79
N ARG A 153 5.43 34.73 -16.58
CA ARG A 153 6.47 35.49 -17.30
C ARG A 153 7.47 36.19 -16.37
N LYS A 154 7.05 36.64 -15.19
CA LYS A 154 7.98 37.20 -14.18
C LYS A 154 8.84 36.12 -13.54
N LEU A 155 8.30 34.93 -13.31
CA LEU A 155 9.00 33.80 -12.72
C LEU A 155 9.98 33.12 -13.71
N GLU A 156 9.69 33.13 -15.01
CA GLU A 156 10.61 32.70 -16.06
C GLU A 156 11.93 33.46 -16.10
N GLN A 157 11.96 34.65 -15.52
CA GLN A 157 13.11 35.53 -15.48
C GLN A 157 14.07 35.27 -14.31
N VAL A 158 13.76 34.29 -13.43
CA VAL A 158 14.55 34.01 -12.23
C VAL A 158 14.99 32.55 -12.21
N ILE A 159 16.29 32.31 -12.00
CA ILE A 159 16.88 31.02 -11.78
C ILE A 159 17.60 31.03 -10.43
N ILE A 160 17.27 30.07 -9.57
CA ILE A 160 17.97 29.83 -8.31
C ILE A 160 18.96 28.68 -8.56
N GLU A 161 20.27 28.97 -8.50
CA GLU A 161 21.30 27.97 -8.81
C GLU A 161 21.30 26.82 -7.78
N ARG A 162 21.05 27.14 -6.50
CA ARG A 162 20.94 26.14 -5.43
C ARG A 162 19.86 26.51 -4.42
N PHE A 163 18.90 25.65 -4.27
CA PHE A 163 17.84 25.74 -3.26
C PHE A 163 18.05 24.63 -2.22
N GLU A 164 18.01 25.00 -0.94
CA GLU A 164 18.14 24.09 0.19
C GLU A 164 17.03 24.32 1.20
N ALA A 165 16.37 23.26 1.63
CA ALA A 165 15.34 23.31 2.66
C ALA A 165 15.53 22.14 3.65
N PRO A 166 16.48 22.27 4.60
CA PRO A 166 16.62 21.30 5.68
C PRO A 166 15.49 21.46 6.70
N ASP A 167 15.20 20.38 7.42
CA ASP A 167 14.25 20.34 8.54
C ASP A 167 12.85 20.86 8.17
N THR A 168 12.38 20.48 6.97
CA THR A 168 11.07 20.85 6.47
C THR A 168 10.00 19.92 6.99
N VAL A 169 8.91 20.46 7.54
CA VAL A 169 7.76 19.70 8.04
C VAL A 169 6.55 19.98 7.16
N ILE A 170 6.00 18.92 6.58
CA ILE A 170 4.78 18.99 5.79
C ILE A 170 3.65 18.30 6.55
N THR A 171 2.64 19.07 6.94
CA THR A 171 1.49 18.59 7.72
C THR A 171 0.22 18.60 6.89
N LEU A 172 -0.37 17.43 6.69
CA LEU A 172 -1.68 17.30 6.05
C LEU A 172 -2.77 17.30 7.12
N ILE A 173 -3.57 18.36 7.15
CA ILE A 173 -4.67 18.50 8.11
C ILE A 173 -5.89 17.72 7.58
N PRO A 174 -6.43 16.73 8.32
CA PRO A 174 -7.59 15.98 7.88
C PRO A 174 -8.88 16.79 8.02
N ARG A 175 -9.87 16.57 7.13
CA ARG A 175 -11.20 17.22 7.18
C ARG A 175 -11.99 16.93 8.47
N ARG A 176 -11.78 15.75 9.08
CA ARG A 176 -12.56 15.35 10.27
C ARG A 176 -11.84 15.74 11.55
N ALA A 177 -12.56 16.44 12.42
CA ALA A 177 -12.13 16.66 13.80
C ALA A 177 -11.82 15.32 14.48
N GLY A 178 -10.72 15.26 15.24
CA GLY A 178 -10.28 14.05 15.96
C GLY A 178 -9.39 13.08 15.16
N LYS A 179 -9.11 13.31 13.87
CA LYS A 179 -8.07 12.56 13.14
C LYS A 179 -6.72 13.25 13.31
N ARG A 180 -5.68 12.45 13.57
CA ARG A 180 -4.30 12.94 13.61
C ARG A 180 -3.86 13.38 12.21
N PRO A 181 -3.24 14.55 12.06
CA PRO A 181 -2.64 14.98 10.80
C PRO A 181 -1.53 14.01 10.38
N LYS A 182 -1.30 13.88 9.08
CA LYS A 182 -0.13 13.18 8.57
C LYS A 182 1.01 14.16 8.47
N VAL A 183 2.12 13.85 9.11
CA VAL A 183 3.30 14.68 9.17
C VAL A 183 4.42 13.98 8.41
N PHE A 184 4.93 14.65 7.36
CA PHE A 184 6.13 14.23 6.64
C PHE A 184 7.28 15.13 7.12
N THR A 185 8.34 14.50 7.59
CA THR A 185 9.55 15.23 7.98
C THR A 185 10.59 15.07 6.89
N VAL A 186 10.89 16.16 6.19
CA VAL A 186 11.94 16.23 5.17
C VAL A 186 13.20 16.73 5.84
N HIS A 187 14.16 15.83 6.05
CA HIS A 187 15.42 16.14 6.74
C HIS A 187 16.35 16.97 5.85
N HIS A 188 16.32 16.68 4.55
CA HIS A 188 17.16 17.33 3.59
C HIS A 188 16.47 17.41 2.23
N LEU A 189 16.43 18.61 1.64
CA LEU A 189 15.98 18.84 0.27
C LEU A 189 16.96 19.80 -0.39
N VAL A 190 17.56 19.38 -1.47
CA VAL A 190 18.40 20.19 -2.35
C VAL A 190 17.85 20.13 -3.75
N MET A 191 17.72 21.29 -4.38
CA MET A 191 17.35 21.43 -5.79
C MET A 191 18.34 22.37 -6.47
N ASP A 192 18.89 21.95 -7.61
CA ASP A 192 19.84 22.75 -8.37
C ASP A 192 19.18 23.34 -9.62
N ARG A 193 19.52 24.58 -9.96
CA ARG A 193 19.00 25.33 -11.11
C ARG A 193 17.47 25.41 -11.12
N LEU A 194 16.89 25.77 -9.98
CA LEU A 194 15.46 25.92 -9.81
C LEU A 194 14.92 27.05 -10.68
N GLY A 195 14.07 26.71 -11.65
CA GLY A 195 13.37 27.64 -12.55
C GLY A 195 12.17 26.97 -13.19
N ILE A 196 11.16 27.74 -13.61
CA ILE A 196 9.88 27.20 -14.08
C ILE A 196 10.02 26.35 -15.35
N ASN A 197 10.81 26.81 -16.32
CA ASN A 197 10.96 26.17 -17.62
C ASN A 197 12.18 25.23 -17.67
N GLN A 198 12.63 24.73 -16.54
CA GLN A 198 13.82 23.90 -16.46
C GLN A 198 13.52 22.54 -15.80
N THR A 199 14.30 21.56 -16.22
CA THR A 199 14.40 20.30 -15.49
C THR A 199 15.32 20.51 -14.29
N ILE A 200 14.81 20.28 -13.09
CA ILE A 200 15.42 20.62 -11.81
C ILE A 200 15.95 19.33 -11.19
N PRO A 201 17.27 19.11 -11.12
CA PRO A 201 17.84 18.02 -10.33
C PRO A 201 17.52 18.21 -8.85
N TYR A 202 17.20 17.11 -8.15
CA TYR A 202 16.94 17.16 -6.72
C TYR A 202 17.55 15.96 -5.99
N ILE A 203 17.80 16.17 -4.69
CA ILE A 203 18.12 15.14 -3.70
C ILE A 203 17.25 15.42 -2.49
N ALA A 204 16.58 14.40 -1.98
CA ALA A 204 15.71 14.51 -0.82
C ALA A 204 15.88 13.32 0.13
N THR A 205 15.86 13.58 1.43
CA THR A 205 15.77 12.57 2.49
C THR A 205 14.60 12.93 3.39
N LEU A 206 13.69 11.98 3.61
CA LEU A 206 12.48 12.23 4.37
C LEU A 206 12.04 11.00 5.18
N THR A 207 11.31 11.23 6.26
CA THR A 207 10.60 10.18 6.98
C THR A 207 9.16 10.08 6.51
N ASN A 208 8.78 8.91 6.00
CA ASN A 208 7.40 8.59 5.65
C ASN A 208 6.62 8.20 6.92
N PRO A 209 5.41 8.73 7.14
CA PRO A 209 4.66 8.44 8.38
C PRO A 209 3.96 7.08 8.41
N VAL A 210 3.54 6.54 7.27
CA VAL A 210 2.79 5.26 7.18
C VAL A 210 3.00 4.61 5.81
N PRO A 211 3.65 3.46 5.73
CA PRO A 211 4.44 2.82 6.78
C PRO A 211 5.63 3.71 7.19
N THR A 212 5.97 3.70 8.47
CA THR A 212 7.08 4.52 8.98
C THR A 212 8.42 3.99 8.49
N GLY A 213 9.23 4.87 7.92
CA GLY A 213 10.57 4.52 7.42
C GLY A 213 11.26 5.71 6.78
N GLU A 214 12.54 5.57 6.52
CA GLU A 214 13.36 6.61 5.90
C GLU A 214 13.43 6.42 4.39
N VAL A 215 13.13 7.49 3.65
CA VAL A 215 13.17 7.53 2.18
C VAL A 215 14.27 8.48 1.75
N GLU A 216 15.17 7.97 0.94
CA GLU A 216 16.10 8.77 0.16
C GLU A 216 15.67 8.73 -1.31
N ALA A 217 15.64 9.90 -1.95
CA ALA A 217 15.29 10.00 -3.35
C ALA A 217 16.19 11.01 -4.07
N SER A 218 16.55 10.72 -5.30
CA SER A 218 17.29 11.62 -6.17
C SER A 218 16.83 11.48 -7.62
N GLY A 219 16.80 12.60 -8.34
CA GLY A 219 16.32 12.58 -9.70
C GLY A 219 16.11 13.97 -10.28
N THR A 220 15.10 14.10 -11.13
CA THR A 220 14.75 15.37 -11.77
C THR A 220 13.25 15.64 -11.65
N PHE A 221 12.92 16.91 -11.50
CA PHE A 221 11.57 17.44 -11.42
C PHE A 221 11.37 18.53 -12.48
N GLY A 222 10.24 18.50 -13.18
CA GLY A 222 9.93 19.51 -14.19
C GLY A 222 10.41 19.19 -15.62
N PRO A 223 10.24 20.13 -16.57
CA PRO A 223 9.76 21.53 -16.37
C PRO A 223 8.37 21.59 -15.74
N TRP A 224 8.14 22.64 -14.95
CA TRP A 224 6.86 22.84 -14.26
C TRP A 224 5.75 23.13 -15.26
N ASP A 225 4.71 22.30 -15.30
CA ASP A 225 3.50 22.57 -16.09
C ASP A 225 2.56 23.50 -15.31
N VAL A 226 2.63 24.81 -15.57
CA VAL A 226 1.83 25.83 -14.88
C VAL A 226 0.34 25.66 -15.16
N ALA A 227 -0.03 25.23 -16.37
CA ALA A 227 -1.43 25.06 -16.78
C ALA A 227 -2.05 23.79 -16.16
N SER A 228 -1.24 22.77 -15.98
CA SER A 228 -1.66 21.48 -15.41
C SER A 228 -0.58 20.91 -14.49
N PRO A 229 -0.39 21.44 -13.28
CA PRO A 229 0.68 21.01 -12.38
C PRO A 229 0.77 19.50 -12.11
N ALA A 230 -0.38 18.80 -12.16
CA ALA A 230 -0.45 17.35 -12.07
C ALA A 230 0.29 16.61 -13.21
N ARG A 231 0.55 17.29 -14.32
CA ARG A 231 1.26 16.75 -15.48
C ARG A 231 2.76 17.02 -15.45
N THR A 232 3.26 17.77 -14.46
CA THR A 232 4.68 18.01 -14.28
C THR A 232 5.43 16.67 -14.18
N PRO A 233 6.43 16.43 -15.03
CA PRO A 233 7.17 15.19 -15.01
C PRO A 233 8.10 15.12 -13.79
N VAL A 234 8.24 13.93 -13.24
CA VAL A 234 9.20 13.59 -12.20
C VAL A 234 9.90 12.29 -12.56
N THR A 235 11.20 12.22 -12.32
CA THR A 235 11.97 10.99 -12.46
C THR A 235 12.93 10.84 -11.29
N GLY A 236 13.29 9.62 -10.96
CA GLY A 236 14.31 9.42 -9.94
C GLY A 236 14.49 7.97 -9.54
N ASN A 237 15.46 7.80 -8.65
CA ASN A 237 15.67 6.58 -7.90
C ASN A 237 15.28 6.83 -6.45
N TYR A 238 14.86 5.78 -5.77
CA TYR A 238 14.56 5.84 -4.34
C TYR A 238 15.15 4.65 -3.60
N SER A 239 15.45 4.88 -2.35
CA SER A 239 15.75 3.87 -1.34
C SER A 239 14.81 4.11 -0.14
N PHE A 240 14.14 3.08 0.32
CA PHE A 240 13.23 3.12 1.45
C PHE A 240 13.72 2.10 2.46
N ALA A 241 14.37 2.56 3.51
CA ALA A 241 15.04 1.73 4.50
C ALA A 241 14.28 1.67 5.83
N ALA A 242 14.45 0.55 6.54
CA ALA A 242 13.90 0.32 7.88
C ALA A 242 12.40 0.60 8.01
N VAL A 243 11.62 0.22 6.99
CA VAL A 243 10.16 0.42 6.94
C VAL A 243 9.49 -0.50 7.94
N ASN A 244 8.86 0.07 8.95
CA ASN A 244 8.11 -0.70 9.94
C ASN A 244 6.70 -1.03 9.41
N LEU A 245 6.46 -2.29 9.09
CA LEU A 245 5.17 -2.79 8.63
C LEU A 245 4.11 -2.87 9.74
N ASP A 246 4.50 -2.86 11.04
CA ASP A 246 3.55 -2.87 12.17
C ASP A 246 2.66 -1.62 12.20
N THR A 247 3.02 -0.59 11.43
CA THR A 247 2.19 0.60 11.22
C THR A 247 1.00 0.36 10.28
N ILE A 248 0.96 -0.80 9.63
CA ILE A 248 -0.15 -1.26 8.78
C ILE A 248 -0.88 -2.39 9.51
N ASP A 249 -2.16 -2.18 9.83
CA ASP A 249 -2.97 -3.19 10.50
C ASP A 249 -2.91 -4.55 9.80
N GLY A 250 -2.55 -5.58 10.54
CA GLY A 250 -2.51 -6.97 10.08
C GLY A 250 -1.19 -7.41 9.45
N LEU A 251 -0.19 -6.54 9.40
CA LEU A 251 1.16 -6.86 8.94
C LEU A 251 2.19 -6.60 10.02
N ALA A 252 3.31 -7.33 9.98
CA ALA A 252 4.48 -7.07 10.80
C ALA A 252 5.76 -7.36 10.01
N GLY A 253 6.87 -6.75 10.46
CA GLY A 253 8.19 -6.93 9.90
C GLY A 253 8.85 -5.63 9.48
N THR A 254 10.12 -5.75 9.08
CA THR A 254 10.94 -4.63 8.61
C THR A 254 11.23 -4.79 7.13
N LEU A 255 10.72 -3.88 6.32
CA LEU A 255 10.86 -3.88 4.87
C LEU A 255 11.95 -2.91 4.43
N SER A 256 12.72 -3.30 3.42
CA SER A 256 13.57 -2.41 2.62
C SER A 256 13.08 -2.43 1.18
N SER A 257 13.14 -1.30 0.49
CA SER A 257 12.76 -1.20 -0.93
C SER A 257 13.72 -0.28 -1.67
N VAL A 258 14.07 -0.67 -2.88
CA VAL A 258 14.82 0.17 -3.81
C VAL A 258 14.17 0.12 -5.18
N GLY A 259 14.27 1.22 -5.92
CA GLY A 259 13.67 1.27 -7.24
C GLY A 259 13.85 2.59 -7.94
N ASN A 260 13.14 2.73 -9.05
CA ASN A 260 13.09 3.95 -9.84
C ASN A 260 11.64 4.34 -10.14
N PHE A 261 11.45 5.59 -10.46
CA PHE A 261 10.15 6.12 -10.83
C PHE A 261 10.27 7.16 -11.93
N SER A 262 9.25 7.25 -12.78
CA SER A 262 9.19 8.23 -13.87
C SER A 262 7.75 8.49 -14.30
N GLY A 263 7.49 9.68 -14.81
CA GLY A 263 6.19 10.05 -15.37
C GLY A 263 5.64 11.35 -14.81
N PRO A 264 4.47 11.79 -15.27
CA PRO A 264 3.79 12.94 -14.69
C PRO A 264 3.29 12.62 -13.27
N LEU A 265 3.22 13.63 -12.41
CA LEU A 265 2.85 13.48 -11.00
C LEU A 265 1.53 12.72 -10.77
N ASN A 266 0.55 12.89 -11.66
CA ASN A 266 -0.73 12.16 -11.57
C ASN A 266 -0.66 10.73 -12.14
N ARG A 267 0.48 10.28 -12.65
CA ARG A 267 0.68 8.95 -13.22
C ARG A 267 2.15 8.53 -13.18
N ILE A 268 2.69 8.42 -12.00
CA ILE A 268 4.09 8.01 -11.79
C ILE A 268 4.18 6.50 -11.97
N GLN A 269 4.96 6.04 -12.91
CA GLN A 269 5.32 4.64 -13.03
C GLN A 269 6.49 4.34 -12.08
N VAL A 270 6.32 3.32 -11.24
CA VAL A 270 7.31 2.90 -10.24
C VAL A 270 7.69 1.46 -10.52
N GLN A 271 8.98 1.18 -10.49
CA GLN A 271 9.52 -0.18 -10.56
C GLN A 271 10.52 -0.37 -9.42
N GLY A 272 10.44 -1.50 -8.74
CA GLY A 272 11.32 -1.72 -7.61
C GLY A 272 11.33 -3.15 -7.10
N THR A 273 12.16 -3.34 -6.09
CA THR A 273 12.23 -4.58 -5.31
C THR A 273 12.03 -4.28 -3.83
N THR A 274 11.50 -5.24 -3.11
CA THR A 274 11.42 -5.18 -1.65
C THR A 274 12.01 -6.42 -1.02
N GLU A 275 12.60 -6.27 0.15
CA GLU A 275 13.07 -7.34 1.01
C GLU A 275 12.50 -7.17 2.41
N THR A 276 11.86 -8.23 2.92
CA THR A 276 11.29 -8.27 4.28
C THR A 276 11.68 -9.58 4.94
N PRO A 277 12.84 -9.66 5.60
CA PRO A 277 13.35 -10.92 6.16
C PRO A 277 12.45 -11.57 7.21
N ASN A 278 11.66 -10.76 7.89
CA ASN A 278 10.80 -11.14 9.02
C ASN A 278 9.31 -10.78 8.77
N PHE A 279 8.85 -10.98 7.55
CA PHE A 279 7.45 -10.71 7.20
C PHE A 279 6.50 -11.63 7.98
N GLN A 280 5.47 -11.06 8.56
CA GLN A 280 4.44 -11.78 9.31
C GLN A 280 3.06 -11.19 9.03
N ILE A 281 2.05 -12.06 9.01
CA ILE A 281 0.64 -11.68 8.94
C ILE A 281 0.01 -11.93 10.32
N ASP A 282 -0.78 -10.98 10.82
CA ASP A 282 -1.46 -11.07 12.14
C ASP A 282 -2.63 -12.06 12.13
N VAL A 283 -2.36 -13.29 11.70
CA VAL A 283 -3.29 -14.43 11.78
C VAL A 283 -2.73 -15.59 12.58
N GLY A 284 -1.54 -15.41 13.19
CA GLY A 284 -0.91 -16.40 14.07
C GLY A 284 0.17 -17.26 13.41
N GLY A 285 0.68 -16.87 12.24
CA GLY A 285 1.80 -17.56 11.58
C GLY A 285 3.17 -17.18 12.16
N ALA A 286 4.22 -17.84 11.67
CA ALA A 286 5.60 -17.51 11.98
C ALA A 286 6.16 -16.45 11.02
N PRO A 287 7.13 -15.63 11.43
CA PRO A 287 7.86 -14.76 10.51
C PRO A 287 8.57 -15.54 9.41
N VAL A 288 8.49 -15.05 8.17
CA VAL A 288 9.13 -15.66 7.01
C VAL A 288 9.80 -14.60 6.13
N PRO A 289 10.85 -14.92 5.39
CA PRO A 289 11.38 -14.02 4.39
C PRO A 289 10.41 -13.86 3.22
N LEU A 290 10.18 -12.60 2.84
CA LEU A 290 9.41 -12.20 1.67
C LEU A 290 10.26 -11.26 0.83
N SER A 291 10.50 -11.61 -0.42
CA SER A 291 11.06 -10.70 -1.41
C SER A 291 10.05 -10.44 -2.53
N THR A 292 10.04 -9.21 -3.06
CA THR A 292 9.17 -8.90 -4.20
C THR A 292 9.92 -8.08 -5.26
N ARG A 293 9.47 -8.25 -6.50
CA ARG A 293 9.75 -7.34 -7.61
C ARG A 293 8.41 -6.82 -8.11
N PHE A 294 8.27 -5.52 -8.28
CA PHE A 294 6.99 -4.95 -8.65
C PHE A 294 7.09 -3.84 -9.70
N THR A 295 6.00 -3.67 -10.43
CA THR A 295 5.70 -2.51 -11.27
C THR A 295 4.35 -1.96 -10.83
N ALA A 296 4.29 -0.67 -10.58
CA ALA A 296 3.09 0.01 -10.12
C ALA A 296 2.92 1.36 -10.82
N ILE A 297 1.69 1.86 -10.84
CA ILE A 297 1.36 3.25 -11.19
C ILE A 297 0.85 3.91 -9.93
N VAL A 298 1.46 5.03 -9.55
CA VAL A 298 1.07 5.83 -8.40
C VAL A 298 0.54 7.17 -8.88
N ASP A 299 -0.66 7.51 -8.47
CA ASP A 299 -1.14 8.88 -8.59
C ASP A 299 -0.57 9.70 -7.40
N GLY A 300 0.46 10.50 -7.67
CA GLY A 300 1.10 11.35 -6.65
C GLY A 300 0.19 12.43 -6.10
N SER A 301 -0.97 12.65 -6.71
CA SER A 301 -1.93 13.68 -6.31
C SER A 301 -2.88 13.21 -5.20
N ASP A 302 -3.33 11.95 -5.23
CA ASP A 302 -4.21 11.38 -4.21
C ASP A 302 -3.62 10.13 -3.52
N GLY A 303 -2.55 9.59 -4.10
CA GLY A 303 -1.83 8.42 -3.61
C GLY A 303 -2.50 7.10 -3.98
N ASP A 304 -3.43 7.09 -4.95
CA ASP A 304 -3.96 5.84 -5.49
C ASP A 304 -2.84 5.06 -6.17
N THR A 305 -2.77 3.78 -5.87
CA THR A 305 -1.70 2.92 -6.35
C THR A 305 -2.28 1.71 -7.06
N TYR A 306 -1.83 1.49 -8.29
CA TYR A 306 -2.23 0.36 -9.12
C TYR A 306 -1.03 -0.57 -9.30
N LEU A 307 -1.07 -1.73 -8.68
CA LEU A 307 -0.08 -2.78 -8.81
C LEU A 307 -0.32 -3.52 -10.14
N GLN A 308 0.53 -3.27 -11.13
CA GLN A 308 0.38 -3.90 -12.45
C GLN A 308 0.87 -5.34 -12.42
N GLN A 309 2.04 -5.55 -11.81
CA GLN A 309 2.65 -6.85 -11.61
C GLN A 309 3.48 -6.82 -10.33
N VAL A 310 3.32 -7.85 -9.52
CA VAL A 310 4.14 -8.13 -8.35
C VAL A 310 4.55 -9.60 -8.43
N ASP A 311 5.83 -9.86 -8.58
CA ASP A 311 6.40 -11.20 -8.44
C ASP A 311 6.97 -11.31 -7.03
N ALA A 312 6.45 -12.22 -6.23
CA ALA A 312 6.80 -12.40 -4.83
C ALA A 312 7.39 -13.78 -4.60
N LYS A 313 8.40 -13.86 -3.75
CA LYS A 313 8.97 -15.12 -3.26
C LYS A 313 8.82 -15.18 -1.75
N VAL A 314 8.16 -16.23 -1.28
CA VAL A 314 8.01 -16.57 0.14
C VAL A 314 8.65 -17.94 0.36
N LEU A 315 9.77 -17.94 1.08
CA LEU A 315 10.60 -19.14 1.22
C LEU A 315 10.99 -19.72 -0.16
N GLU A 316 10.46 -20.90 -0.52
CA GLU A 316 10.71 -21.54 -1.81
C GLU A 316 9.56 -21.37 -2.82
N SER A 317 8.46 -20.74 -2.40
CA SER A 317 7.27 -20.56 -3.22
C SER A 317 7.28 -19.21 -3.94
N GLU A 318 6.94 -19.24 -5.23
CA GLU A 318 6.79 -18.06 -6.06
C GLU A 318 5.30 -17.77 -6.29
N LEU A 319 4.94 -16.50 -6.16
CA LEU A 319 3.59 -15.99 -6.34
C LEU A 319 3.62 -14.80 -7.29
N SER A 320 2.57 -14.64 -8.06
CA SER A 320 2.32 -13.39 -8.80
C SER A 320 1.09 -12.71 -8.24
N ALA A 321 1.09 -11.38 -8.22
CA ALA A 321 -0.05 -10.60 -7.78
C ALA A 321 -0.21 -9.35 -8.64
N SER A 322 -1.45 -8.86 -8.70
CA SER A 322 -1.81 -7.56 -9.28
C SER A 322 -2.99 -6.99 -8.51
N GLY A 323 -3.20 -5.68 -8.58
CA GLY A 323 -4.31 -5.11 -7.83
C GLY A 323 -4.24 -3.60 -7.68
N ALA A 324 -4.93 -3.07 -6.66
CA ALA A 324 -4.97 -1.64 -6.41
C ALA A 324 -5.18 -1.30 -4.92
N VAL A 325 -4.66 -0.14 -4.53
CA VAL A 325 -4.89 0.50 -3.25
C VAL A 325 -5.51 1.87 -3.51
N ILE A 326 -6.83 1.99 -3.35
CA ILE A 326 -7.61 3.13 -3.84
C ILE A 326 -8.32 3.84 -2.68
N GLY A 327 -8.32 5.17 -2.70
CA GLY A 327 -9.11 5.99 -1.81
C GLY A 327 -10.48 6.34 -2.43
N PHE A 328 -11.52 6.41 -1.61
CA PHE A 328 -12.84 6.89 -2.03
C PHE A 328 -13.15 8.24 -1.40
N GLU A 329 -13.80 9.11 -2.18
CA GLU A 329 -14.21 10.42 -1.69
C GLU A 329 -15.14 10.31 -0.48
N GLY A 330 -14.86 11.09 0.57
CA GLY A 330 -15.65 11.06 1.81
C GLY A 330 -15.46 9.82 2.70
N VAL A 331 -14.79 8.77 2.23
CA VAL A 331 -14.55 7.54 3.00
C VAL A 331 -13.13 7.55 3.56
N PRO A 332 -12.96 7.46 4.90
CA PRO A 332 -11.62 7.40 5.49
C PRO A 332 -11.00 6.02 5.31
N GLY A 333 -9.72 6.00 4.90
CA GLY A 333 -8.99 4.77 4.61
C GLY A 333 -8.91 4.50 3.11
N ARG A 334 -8.33 3.36 2.75
CA ARG A 334 -8.19 2.89 1.37
C ARG A 334 -8.71 1.48 1.24
N GLN A 335 -9.34 1.18 0.14
CA GLN A 335 -9.62 -0.20 -0.26
C GLN A 335 -8.37 -0.82 -0.84
N ILE A 336 -8.08 -2.01 -0.42
CA ILE A 336 -7.03 -2.86 -1.00
C ILE A 336 -7.73 -3.96 -1.77
N GLU A 337 -7.39 -4.13 -3.03
CA GLU A 337 -7.87 -5.22 -3.88
C GLU A 337 -6.67 -5.87 -4.54
N VAL A 338 -6.46 -7.17 -4.32
CA VAL A 338 -5.30 -7.90 -4.83
C VAL A 338 -5.74 -9.27 -5.34
N ASP A 339 -5.40 -9.58 -6.58
CA ASP A 339 -5.48 -10.91 -7.16
C ASP A 339 -4.12 -11.59 -7.00
N VAL A 340 -4.12 -12.79 -6.43
CA VAL A 340 -2.89 -13.57 -6.14
C VAL A 340 -2.97 -14.90 -6.86
N LYS A 341 -1.86 -15.30 -7.48
CA LYS A 341 -1.73 -16.57 -8.18
C LYS A 341 -0.41 -17.25 -7.79
N MET A 342 -0.48 -18.56 -7.52
CA MET A 342 0.64 -19.43 -7.27
C MET A 342 0.43 -20.72 -8.07
N ASP A 343 1.27 -21.00 -9.06
CA ASP A 343 1.13 -22.18 -9.91
C ASP A 343 1.95 -23.37 -9.43
N ASN A 344 3.14 -23.13 -8.87
CA ASN A 344 4.09 -24.16 -8.43
C ASN A 344 4.68 -23.80 -7.06
N GLY A 345 3.85 -23.76 -6.03
CA GLY A 345 4.31 -23.48 -4.67
C GLY A 345 4.32 -24.74 -3.81
N ARG A 346 4.75 -24.55 -2.56
CA ARG A 346 4.75 -25.55 -1.50
C ARG A 346 3.72 -25.19 -0.45
N ILE A 347 2.91 -26.14 -0.06
CA ILE A 347 1.88 -25.90 0.95
C ILE A 347 2.48 -25.52 2.31
N GLU A 348 3.64 -26.08 2.64
CA GLU A 348 4.36 -25.78 3.86
C GLU A 348 4.74 -24.32 4.01
N ASP A 349 5.08 -23.64 2.92
CA ASP A 349 5.42 -22.22 2.91
C ASP A 349 4.20 -21.36 3.23
N LEU A 350 3.05 -21.68 2.63
CA LEU A 350 1.78 -20.98 2.91
C LEU A 350 1.28 -21.24 4.33
N LEU A 351 1.40 -22.50 4.81
CA LEU A 351 0.99 -22.84 6.16
C LEU A 351 1.83 -22.14 7.21
N ARG A 352 3.10 -21.89 6.94
CA ARG A 352 3.98 -21.16 7.86
C ARG A 352 3.55 -19.69 8.05
N LEU A 353 2.97 -19.07 7.02
CA LEU A 353 2.36 -17.74 7.14
C LEU A 353 1.09 -17.74 8.00
N ALA A 354 0.35 -18.84 8.03
CA ALA A 354 -0.97 -18.91 8.67
C ALA A 354 -0.96 -19.60 10.02
N VAL A 355 0.04 -20.44 10.32
CA VAL A 355 0.09 -21.31 11.50
C VAL A 355 1.46 -21.24 12.15
N ALA A 356 1.50 -20.83 13.41
CA ALA A 356 2.71 -20.94 14.23
C ALA A 356 2.98 -22.40 14.58
N SER A 357 3.90 -23.04 13.87
CA SER A 357 4.36 -24.39 14.11
C SER A 357 5.85 -24.49 13.80
N ASP A 358 6.60 -25.14 14.68
CA ASP A 358 8.04 -25.34 14.49
C ASP A 358 8.36 -26.27 13.31
N LYS A 359 7.43 -27.18 13.01
CA LYS A 359 7.55 -28.12 11.89
C LYS A 359 6.37 -27.96 10.93
N PRO A 360 6.60 -28.11 9.61
CA PRO A 360 5.50 -28.13 8.66
C PRO A 360 4.50 -29.24 9.02
N ILE A 361 3.20 -28.93 8.99
CA ILE A 361 2.14 -29.91 9.29
C ILE A 361 1.90 -30.83 8.08
N LEU A 362 2.06 -30.27 6.88
CA LEU A 362 1.76 -30.90 5.60
C LEU A 362 2.79 -30.43 4.58
N LEU A 363 3.32 -31.33 3.80
CA LEU A 363 4.24 -31.10 2.69
C LEU A 363 3.53 -31.42 1.37
N GLY A 364 3.86 -30.72 0.30
CA GLY A 364 3.35 -31.06 -1.03
C GLY A 364 3.27 -29.88 -1.99
N ALA A 365 3.10 -30.20 -3.28
CA ALA A 365 2.98 -29.18 -4.32
C ALA A 365 1.60 -28.53 -4.29
N ALA A 366 1.57 -27.21 -4.19
CA ALA A 366 0.36 -26.42 -4.06
C ALA A 366 0.16 -25.45 -5.22
N ARG A 367 -1.09 -25.23 -5.60
CA ARG A 367 -1.55 -24.15 -6.47
C ARG A 367 -2.61 -23.34 -5.73
N LEU A 368 -2.58 -22.04 -5.90
CA LEU A 368 -3.54 -21.13 -5.30
C LEU A 368 -3.91 -20.05 -6.32
N GLN A 369 -5.19 -19.73 -6.38
CA GLN A 369 -5.68 -18.52 -7.02
C GLN A 369 -6.70 -17.88 -6.09
N ALA A 370 -6.48 -16.62 -5.72
CA ALA A 370 -7.33 -15.95 -4.76
C ALA A 370 -7.43 -14.45 -5.07
N LYS A 371 -8.60 -13.90 -4.78
CA LYS A 371 -8.87 -12.46 -4.79
C LYS A 371 -9.12 -12.00 -3.36
N LEU A 372 -8.32 -11.04 -2.92
CA LEU A 372 -8.41 -10.39 -1.61
C LEU A 372 -9.01 -9.00 -1.79
N VAL A 373 -10.02 -8.65 -0.99
CA VAL A 373 -10.56 -7.30 -0.88
C VAL A 373 -10.60 -6.89 0.60
N ILE A 374 -9.95 -5.78 0.93
CA ILE A 374 -9.98 -5.18 2.27
C ILE A 374 -10.63 -3.81 2.15
N PRO A 375 -11.89 -3.64 2.60
CA PRO A 375 -12.58 -2.36 2.55
C PRO A 375 -11.98 -1.35 3.54
N PRO A 376 -12.18 -0.04 3.32
CA PRO A 376 -11.61 1.04 4.14
C PRO A 376 -12.34 1.23 5.49
N GLU A 377 -12.83 0.17 6.11
CA GLU A 377 -13.55 0.22 7.38
C GLU A 377 -12.60 0.24 8.59
N LYS A 378 -13.06 0.85 9.72
CA LYS A 378 -12.31 0.87 11.00
C LYS A 378 -12.49 -0.42 11.80
N LYS A 379 -12.33 -1.57 11.19
CA LYS A 379 -12.36 -2.88 11.84
C LYS A 379 -10.98 -3.53 11.72
N LYS A 380 -10.69 -4.52 12.56
CA LYS A 380 -9.50 -5.36 12.37
C LYS A 380 -9.53 -6.00 10.98
N VAL A 381 -8.39 -6.15 10.33
CA VAL A 381 -8.30 -6.67 8.96
C VAL A 381 -9.02 -7.99 8.80
N LEU A 382 -8.84 -8.93 9.73
CA LEU A 382 -9.49 -10.23 9.70
C LEU A 382 -11.03 -10.17 9.70
N ASP A 383 -11.62 -9.14 10.31
CA ASP A 383 -13.09 -8.99 10.43
C ASP A 383 -13.73 -8.30 9.21
N LYS A 384 -12.92 -7.60 8.41
CA LYS A 384 -13.40 -6.84 7.25
C LYS A 384 -12.91 -7.37 5.91
N MET A 385 -11.88 -8.22 5.90
CA MET A 385 -11.37 -8.78 4.65
C MET A 385 -12.33 -9.79 4.04
N ASN A 386 -12.39 -9.76 2.72
CA ASN A 386 -13.06 -10.76 1.90
C ASN A 386 -12.03 -11.44 1.03
N ILE A 387 -11.95 -12.76 1.10
CA ILE A 387 -11.08 -13.54 0.22
C ILE A 387 -11.95 -14.57 -0.50
N GLN A 388 -11.80 -14.67 -1.79
CA GLN A 388 -12.39 -15.73 -2.60
C GLN A 388 -11.28 -16.43 -3.35
N GLY A 389 -11.26 -17.76 -3.34
CA GLY A 389 -10.20 -18.45 -4.03
C GLY A 389 -10.44 -19.94 -4.20
N GLU A 390 -9.53 -20.52 -4.97
CA GLU A 390 -9.43 -21.95 -5.13
C GLU A 390 -7.98 -22.41 -4.94
N PHE A 391 -7.83 -23.61 -4.41
CA PHE A 391 -6.53 -24.21 -4.23
C PHE A 391 -6.54 -25.67 -4.63
N SER A 392 -5.39 -26.18 -4.96
CA SER A 392 -5.13 -27.61 -5.11
C SER A 392 -3.77 -27.97 -4.52
N LEU A 393 -3.73 -29.09 -3.83
CA LEU A 393 -2.53 -29.71 -3.31
C LEU A 393 -2.41 -31.11 -3.92
N THR A 394 -1.25 -31.42 -4.41
CA THR A 394 -0.93 -32.75 -4.95
C THR A 394 0.28 -33.34 -4.24
N LYS A 395 0.30 -34.65 -4.14
CA LYS A 395 1.37 -35.42 -3.47
C LYS A 395 1.59 -34.96 -2.02
N GLY A 396 0.49 -34.67 -1.31
CA GLY A 396 0.52 -34.23 0.07
C GLY A 396 0.93 -35.36 1.03
N THR A 397 1.87 -35.05 1.94
CA THR A 397 2.32 -35.95 3.00
C THR A 397 2.21 -35.26 4.34
N PHE A 398 1.48 -35.81 5.28
CA PHE A 398 1.42 -35.27 6.64
C PHE A 398 2.69 -35.65 7.40
N THR A 399 3.24 -34.68 8.11
CA THR A 399 4.47 -34.87 8.90
C THR A 399 4.23 -35.57 10.23
N ASP A 400 2.99 -35.51 10.76
CA ASP A 400 2.59 -36.25 11.95
C ASP A 400 2.44 -37.75 11.61
N PRO A 401 3.25 -38.66 12.21
CA PRO A 401 3.19 -40.08 11.92
C PRO A 401 1.83 -40.72 12.25
N THR A 402 1.12 -40.20 13.26
CA THR A 402 -0.19 -40.69 13.68
C THR A 402 -1.24 -40.41 12.62
N VAL A 403 -1.22 -39.17 12.06
CA VAL A 403 -2.11 -38.78 10.96
C VAL A 403 -1.80 -39.62 9.72
N GLN A 404 -0.52 -39.71 9.35
CA GLN A 404 -0.11 -40.48 8.17
C GLN A 404 -0.48 -41.94 8.27
N THR A 405 -0.32 -42.57 9.43
CA THR A 405 -0.72 -43.95 9.69
C THR A 405 -2.25 -44.14 9.52
N LYS A 406 -3.05 -43.19 10.00
CA LYS A 406 -4.52 -43.24 9.79
C LYS A 406 -4.89 -43.16 8.31
N LEU A 407 -4.16 -42.35 7.52
CA LEU A 407 -4.37 -42.21 6.07
C LEU A 407 -3.96 -43.48 5.32
N VAL A 408 -2.85 -44.10 5.70
CA VAL A 408 -2.45 -45.44 5.20
C VAL A 408 -3.56 -46.46 5.50
N GLY A 409 -4.10 -46.44 6.72
CA GLY A 409 -5.23 -47.30 7.09
C GLY A 409 -6.50 -47.01 6.29
N LEU A 410 -6.81 -45.76 6.00
CA LEU A 410 -7.93 -45.36 5.15
C LEU A 410 -7.72 -45.82 3.69
N SER A 411 -6.54 -45.59 3.15
CA SER A 411 -6.16 -46.03 1.80
C SER A 411 -6.26 -47.54 1.64
N ARG A 412 -5.70 -48.29 2.60
CA ARG A 412 -5.77 -49.77 2.62
C ARG A 412 -7.22 -50.24 2.58
N ARG A 413 -8.07 -49.72 3.47
CA ARG A 413 -9.50 -50.06 3.49
C ARG A 413 -10.20 -49.67 2.19
N GLY A 414 -9.90 -48.47 1.68
CA GLY A 414 -10.48 -47.98 0.44
C GLY A 414 -10.15 -48.81 -0.78
N GLN A 415 -8.99 -49.46 -0.81
CA GLN A 415 -8.54 -50.37 -1.86
C GLN A 415 -8.96 -51.81 -1.63
N GLY A 416 -9.50 -52.15 -0.47
CA GLY A 416 -9.84 -53.55 -0.11
C GLY A 416 -8.62 -54.44 0.15
N ILE A 417 -7.46 -53.84 0.46
CA ILE A 417 -6.20 -54.54 0.72
C ILE A 417 -6.24 -55.17 2.13
N GLN A 418 -5.82 -56.41 2.26
CA GLN A 418 -5.80 -57.12 3.55
C GLN A 418 -4.80 -56.49 4.53
N ARG A 419 -5.04 -56.71 5.85
CA ARG A 419 -4.29 -56.04 6.91
C ARG A 419 -2.78 -56.31 6.89
N ASN A 420 -2.36 -57.45 6.37
CA ASN A 420 -0.97 -57.91 6.35
C ASN A 420 -0.24 -57.63 5.02
N GLU A 421 -0.92 -57.03 4.03
CA GLU A 421 -0.31 -56.71 2.76
C GLU A 421 0.33 -55.33 2.79
N PRO A 422 1.50 -55.12 2.17
CA PRO A 422 2.13 -53.84 2.10
C PRO A 422 1.28 -52.87 1.26
N VAL A 423 1.12 -51.64 1.74
CA VAL A 423 0.53 -50.54 0.99
C VAL A 423 1.67 -49.67 0.48
N GLY A 424 1.65 -49.34 -0.80
CA GLY A 424 2.60 -48.39 -1.37
C GLY A 424 2.53 -47.01 -0.71
N GLU A 425 3.33 -46.07 -1.16
CA GLU A 425 3.33 -44.70 -0.65
C GLU A 425 1.93 -44.07 -0.77
N VAL A 426 1.39 -43.59 0.35
CA VAL A 426 0.07 -42.98 0.41
C VAL A 426 0.21 -41.47 0.39
N LEU A 427 0.03 -40.90 -0.79
CA LEU A 427 0.01 -39.48 -1.02
C LEU A 427 -1.42 -38.96 -1.04
N SER A 428 -1.60 -37.78 -0.47
CA SER A 428 -2.90 -37.09 -0.36
C SER A 428 -3.04 -36.00 -1.40
N ASN A 429 -4.25 -35.84 -1.93
CA ASN A 429 -4.58 -34.72 -2.78
C ASN A 429 -5.75 -33.94 -2.16
N PHE A 430 -5.66 -32.60 -2.21
CA PHE A 430 -6.71 -31.69 -1.77
C PHE A 430 -7.09 -30.76 -2.92
N LYS A 431 -8.36 -30.41 -3.00
CA LYS A 431 -8.86 -29.38 -3.89
C LYS A 431 -10.08 -28.72 -3.25
N GLY A 432 -10.14 -27.39 -3.30
CA GLY A 432 -11.28 -26.68 -2.74
C GLY A 432 -11.43 -25.27 -3.27
N ARG A 433 -12.67 -24.79 -3.17
CA ARG A 433 -13.01 -23.37 -3.32
C ARG A 433 -13.43 -22.85 -1.97
N PHE A 434 -12.98 -21.68 -1.63
CA PHE A 434 -13.24 -21.06 -0.34
C PHE A 434 -13.62 -19.60 -0.46
N VAL A 435 -14.38 -19.13 0.53
CA VAL A 435 -14.68 -17.73 0.75
C VAL A 435 -14.41 -17.41 2.22
N VAL A 436 -13.60 -16.40 2.47
CA VAL A 436 -13.35 -15.88 3.82
C VAL A 436 -14.11 -14.58 3.98
N GLN A 437 -14.98 -14.50 4.96
CA GLN A 437 -15.71 -13.29 5.33
C GLN A 437 -15.94 -13.27 6.85
N ASN A 438 -15.83 -12.09 7.49
CA ASN A 438 -16.07 -11.92 8.93
C ASN A 438 -15.27 -12.90 9.81
N GLY A 439 -14.05 -13.24 9.40
CA GLY A 439 -13.20 -14.19 10.13
C GLY A 439 -13.61 -15.66 10.01
N VAL A 440 -14.49 -16.01 9.06
CA VAL A 440 -14.94 -17.38 8.80
C VAL A 440 -14.57 -17.78 7.37
N ALA A 441 -13.86 -18.90 7.23
CA ALA A 441 -13.58 -19.54 5.96
C ALA A 441 -14.68 -20.57 5.64
N SER A 442 -15.43 -20.35 4.57
CA SER A 442 -16.51 -21.22 4.10
C SER A 442 -16.07 -21.98 2.86
N PHE A 443 -16.33 -23.27 2.82
CA PHE A 443 -16.01 -24.16 1.73
C PHE A 443 -17.29 -24.78 1.17
N GLN A 444 -17.65 -24.40 -0.06
CA GLN A 444 -18.79 -25.03 -0.72
C GLN A 444 -18.48 -26.44 -1.16
N ARG A 445 -17.24 -26.68 -1.54
CA ARG A 445 -16.74 -28.00 -1.91
C ARG A 445 -15.25 -28.10 -1.58
N LEU A 446 -14.93 -29.00 -0.68
CA LEU A 446 -13.56 -29.39 -0.33
C LEU A 446 -13.43 -30.88 -0.62
N THR A 447 -12.52 -31.25 -1.47
CA THR A 447 -12.22 -32.65 -1.77
C THR A 447 -10.86 -33.03 -1.21
N PHE A 448 -10.82 -34.20 -0.58
CA PHE A 448 -9.60 -34.85 -0.12
C PHE A 448 -9.58 -36.25 -0.68
N SER A 449 -8.47 -36.73 -1.19
CA SER A 449 -8.35 -38.10 -1.67
C SER A 449 -6.98 -38.70 -1.37
N VAL A 450 -7.04 -39.99 -1.12
CA VAL A 450 -5.89 -40.91 -1.08
C VAL A 450 -6.21 -42.11 -2.01
N PRO A 451 -5.24 -42.93 -2.38
CA PRO A 451 -5.55 -44.14 -3.17
C PRO A 451 -6.68 -44.95 -2.52
N GLY A 452 -7.72 -45.27 -3.27
CA GLY A 452 -8.87 -46.04 -2.82
C GLY A 452 -9.94 -45.30 -2.02
N ALA A 453 -9.71 -44.04 -1.59
CA ALA A 453 -10.67 -43.29 -0.80
C ALA A 453 -10.73 -41.80 -1.23
N ALA A 454 -11.95 -41.25 -1.27
CA ALA A 454 -12.19 -39.84 -1.52
C ALA A 454 -13.21 -39.28 -0.52
N VAL A 455 -12.96 -38.07 -0.03
CA VAL A 455 -13.84 -37.34 0.88
C VAL A 455 -14.28 -36.08 0.18
N GLU A 456 -15.58 -35.82 0.17
CA GLU A 456 -16.16 -34.54 -0.28
C GLU A 456 -16.83 -33.86 0.92
N LEU A 457 -16.41 -32.66 1.24
CA LEU A 457 -16.91 -31.88 2.38
C LEU A 457 -17.45 -30.54 1.91
N ALA A 458 -18.43 -30.04 2.64
CA ALA A 458 -18.82 -28.64 2.66
C ALA A 458 -18.91 -28.18 4.12
N GLY A 459 -18.59 -26.91 4.42
CA GLY A 459 -18.63 -26.46 5.79
C GLY A 459 -17.80 -25.20 6.02
N GLN A 460 -17.51 -24.95 7.28
CA GLN A 460 -16.90 -23.69 7.72
C GLN A 460 -15.77 -23.95 8.73
N TYR A 461 -14.81 -23.01 8.71
CA TYR A 461 -13.73 -22.92 9.69
C TYR A 461 -13.65 -21.50 10.24
N GLY A 462 -13.83 -21.33 11.55
CA GLY A 462 -13.64 -20.06 12.24
C GLY A 462 -12.16 -19.76 12.44
N LEU A 463 -11.63 -18.72 11.80
CA LEU A 463 -10.21 -18.38 11.85
C LEU A 463 -9.74 -18.00 13.26
N ARG A 464 -10.58 -17.29 14.05
CA ARG A 464 -10.26 -16.93 15.43
C ARG A 464 -10.62 -18.00 16.45
N SER A 465 -11.82 -18.60 16.28
CA SER A 465 -12.34 -19.62 17.20
C SER A 465 -11.66 -20.98 17.00
N GLU A 466 -10.96 -21.15 15.89
CA GLU A 466 -10.39 -22.42 15.44
C GLU A 466 -11.43 -23.55 15.38
N THR A 467 -12.71 -23.20 15.20
CA THR A 467 -13.81 -24.17 15.19
C THR A 467 -14.02 -24.75 13.80
N LEU A 468 -14.33 -26.04 13.76
CA LEU A 468 -14.62 -26.82 12.55
C LEU A 468 -16.11 -27.21 12.56
N ASP A 469 -16.80 -27.01 11.43
CA ASP A 469 -18.14 -27.56 11.18
C ASP A 469 -18.23 -27.95 9.70
N PHE A 470 -17.94 -29.21 9.40
CA PHE A 470 -17.96 -29.76 8.05
C PHE A 470 -18.87 -30.99 8.00
N ARG A 471 -19.58 -31.12 6.90
CA ARG A 471 -20.39 -32.26 6.55
C ARG A 471 -20.06 -32.74 5.15
N GLY A 472 -20.26 -34.04 4.91
CA GLY A 472 -20.00 -34.54 3.58
C GLY A 472 -20.06 -36.05 3.44
N LYS A 473 -19.31 -36.59 2.50
CA LYS A 473 -19.35 -38.00 2.13
C LYS A 473 -17.93 -38.57 2.00
N LEU A 474 -17.72 -39.72 2.61
CA LEU A 474 -16.56 -40.55 2.38
C LEU A 474 -16.94 -41.60 1.34
N LYS A 475 -16.22 -41.67 0.24
CA LYS A 475 -16.37 -42.66 -0.83
C LYS A 475 -15.17 -43.62 -0.78
N LEU A 476 -15.42 -44.92 -0.69
CA LEU A 476 -14.41 -45.99 -0.74
C LEU A 476 -14.59 -46.79 -2.02
N GLN A 477 -13.49 -47.18 -2.66
CA GLN A 477 -13.54 -48.01 -3.88
C GLN A 477 -13.86 -49.48 -3.57
N ALA A 478 -13.43 -49.95 -2.39
CA ALA A 478 -13.72 -51.31 -1.95
C ALA A 478 -15.21 -51.58 -1.81
N THR A 479 -15.63 -52.75 -2.22
CA THR A 479 -17.00 -53.27 -2.03
C THR A 479 -17.18 -53.80 -0.63
N LEU A 480 -18.45 -53.95 -0.20
CA LEU A 480 -18.78 -54.52 1.11
C LEU A 480 -18.20 -55.92 1.33
N SER A 481 -18.20 -56.75 0.30
CA SER A 481 -17.64 -58.11 0.34
C SER A 481 -16.12 -58.12 0.60
N GLN A 482 -15.39 -57.19 0.02
CA GLN A 482 -13.94 -57.06 0.25
C GLN A 482 -13.61 -56.55 1.67
N LEU A 483 -14.48 -55.76 2.27
CA LEU A 483 -14.34 -55.29 3.65
C LEU A 483 -14.75 -56.34 4.67
N ALA A 484 -15.68 -57.23 4.33
CA ALA A 484 -16.19 -58.30 5.22
C ALA A 484 -15.20 -59.44 5.43
N GLY A 485 -14.25 -59.68 4.51
CA GLY A 485 -13.23 -60.75 4.60
C GLY A 485 -12.18 -60.55 5.69
N GLY A 486 -12.19 -59.49 6.46
CA GLY A 486 -11.21 -59.11 7.48
C GLY A 486 -11.72 -59.03 8.92
N GLY A 487 -12.55 -59.96 9.40
CA GLY A 487 -12.74 -60.23 10.83
C GLY A 487 -13.42 -59.13 11.70
N ALA A 488 -13.94 -58.07 11.17
CA ALA A 488 -14.76 -57.07 11.91
C ALA A 488 -16.23 -57.48 11.82
N LYS A 489 -16.57 -58.50 12.58
CA LYS A 489 -17.92 -59.08 12.66
C LYS A 489 -18.97 -58.04 13.01
N GLY A 490 -19.87 -57.82 12.08
CA GLY A 490 -21.32 -57.70 12.34
C GLY A 490 -21.88 -56.39 12.88
N PHE A 491 -21.16 -55.58 13.58
CA PHE A 491 -21.76 -54.44 14.24
C PHE A 491 -21.91 -53.21 13.31
N PHE A 492 -20.94 -52.92 12.47
CA PHE A 492 -21.02 -51.80 11.53
C PHE A 492 -21.92 -52.08 10.31
N LEU A 493 -22.06 -53.36 9.91
CA LEU A 493 -22.80 -53.74 8.71
C LEU A 493 -24.31 -53.55 8.82
N LYS A 494 -24.89 -53.80 10.01
CA LYS A 494 -26.33 -53.65 10.25
C LYS A 494 -26.85 -52.23 10.22
N VAL A 495 -26.02 -51.27 10.60
CA VAL A 495 -26.38 -49.85 10.60
C VAL A 495 -26.33 -49.25 9.19
N PHE A 496 -25.58 -49.83 8.28
CA PHE A 496 -25.33 -49.29 6.93
C PHE A 496 -26.08 -50.02 5.80
N ASP A 497 -26.87 -51.04 6.09
CA ASP A 497 -27.63 -51.85 5.12
C ASP A 497 -28.51 -51.01 4.14
N PRO A 498 -29.13 -49.90 4.55
CA PRO A 498 -29.91 -49.08 3.63
C PRO A 498 -29.10 -48.35 2.55
N PHE A 499 -27.78 -48.18 2.74
CA PHE A 499 -26.91 -47.43 1.85
C PHE A 499 -26.24 -48.28 0.75
N PHE A 500 -26.40 -49.63 0.80
CA PHE A 500 -25.63 -50.54 -0.04
C PHE A 500 -26.47 -51.28 -1.09
N ARG A 501 -27.42 -50.63 -1.71
CA ARG A 501 -28.37 -51.29 -2.64
C ARG A 501 -27.88 -51.55 -4.07
N LYS A 502 -26.62 -51.27 -4.41
CA LYS A 502 -26.10 -51.62 -5.76
C LYS A 502 -24.87 -52.50 -5.68
N PRO A 503 -24.95 -53.77 -6.15
CA PRO A 503 -23.79 -54.64 -6.28
C PRO A 503 -22.75 -54.00 -7.23
N GLY A 504 -21.48 -53.98 -6.80
CA GLY A 504 -20.38 -53.45 -7.61
C GLY A 504 -20.09 -51.95 -7.48
N ALA A 505 -20.92 -51.17 -6.76
CA ALA A 505 -20.62 -49.78 -6.41
C ALA A 505 -19.85 -49.72 -5.08
N GLY A 506 -18.81 -48.87 -5.00
CA GLY A 506 -18.06 -48.61 -3.76
C GLY A 506 -18.93 -48.04 -2.65
N MET A 507 -18.43 -48.06 -1.40
CA MET A 507 -19.15 -47.57 -0.23
C MET A 507 -19.17 -46.04 -0.12
N VAL A 508 -20.33 -45.48 0.18
CA VAL A 508 -20.50 -44.03 0.45
C VAL A 508 -21.04 -43.86 1.87
N LEU A 509 -20.28 -43.14 2.72
CA LEU A 509 -20.63 -42.89 4.11
C LEU A 509 -20.85 -41.40 4.34
N PRO A 510 -21.97 -40.96 4.92
CA PRO A 510 -22.14 -39.58 5.35
C PRO A 510 -21.25 -39.32 6.57
N ILE A 511 -20.47 -38.26 6.56
CA ILE A 511 -19.54 -37.89 7.63
C ILE A 511 -19.71 -36.48 8.09
N LYS A 512 -19.40 -36.24 9.36
CA LYS A 512 -19.34 -34.92 9.99
C LYS A 512 -18.01 -34.74 10.70
N ILE A 513 -17.42 -33.57 10.56
CA ILE A 513 -16.21 -33.13 11.28
C ILE A 513 -16.59 -31.86 12.05
N ALA A 514 -16.52 -31.90 13.38
CA ALA A 514 -16.88 -30.80 14.24
C ALA A 514 -15.86 -30.62 15.37
N GLY A 515 -15.96 -29.54 16.15
CA GLY A 515 -15.09 -29.27 17.29
C GLY A 515 -14.02 -28.24 16.99
N SER A 516 -12.91 -28.29 17.70
CA SER A 516 -11.79 -27.37 17.48
C SER A 516 -10.66 -28.01 16.66
N ARG A 517 -9.80 -27.19 16.07
CA ARG A 517 -8.59 -27.64 15.36
C ARG A 517 -7.70 -28.56 16.23
N LYS A 518 -7.62 -28.27 17.54
CA LYS A 518 -6.80 -29.05 18.49
C LYS A 518 -7.48 -30.36 18.90
N ALA A 519 -8.83 -30.42 18.82
CA ALA A 519 -9.60 -31.62 19.20
C ALA A 519 -10.74 -31.85 18.20
N PRO A 520 -10.45 -32.25 16.96
CA PRO A 520 -11.48 -32.50 15.96
C PRO A 520 -12.25 -33.77 16.29
N LYS A 521 -13.58 -33.71 16.17
CA LYS A 521 -14.49 -34.85 16.36
C LYS A 521 -14.96 -35.34 15.00
N PHE A 522 -14.68 -36.59 14.69
CA PHE A 522 -15.11 -37.26 13.47
C PHE A 522 -16.29 -38.14 13.79
N GLY A 523 -17.35 -38.12 13.02
CA GLY A 523 -18.54 -38.93 13.21
C GLY A 523 -19.28 -39.20 11.90
N LEU A 524 -20.28 -40.06 11.99
CA LEU A 524 -21.23 -40.23 10.92
C LEU A 524 -22.33 -39.15 11.08
N ASP A 525 -22.75 -38.58 9.97
CA ASP A 525 -23.85 -37.63 9.93
C ASP A 525 -25.16 -38.43 9.77
N MET A 526 -25.64 -38.96 10.88
CA MET A 526 -26.90 -39.74 10.92
C MET A 526 -27.99 -38.80 11.44
N PHE A 527 -28.56 -37.94 10.54
CA PHE A 527 -29.63 -36.92 10.75
C PHE A 527 -29.20 -35.53 11.04
#